data_a920a2de4c29971c833a5051c1970628
#
_entry.id   a920a2de4c29971c833a5051c1970628
#
_cell.length_a   1.000
_cell.length_b   1.000
_cell.length_c   1.000
_cell.angle_alpha   90.00
_cell.angle_beta   90.00
_cell.angle_gamma   90.00
#
_symmetry.space_group_name_H-M   'P 1'
#
loop_
_entity.id
_entity.type
_entity.pdbx_description
1 polymer ?
#
loop_
_entity_poly.entity_id
_entity_poly.type
_entity_poly.pdbx_seq_one_letter_code
_entity_poly.pdbx_strand_id
1 'polypeptide(L)'
;GTIPYVPINVQIDLNDPRYLDLNPYGGYLILPNQGHKGIVIYHQFDDTYVCYDMTCSYEPTNPCNQLEIDENGFLLQCGNTVNGEFEACCGSKFLWDGFPTAGPALYSLAQYVVYKNGNLLRVSN
;
A
#
# COMPACT_ATOMS: atom_id res chain seq x y z
N GLY A 1 -15.84 -0.76 6.43
CA GLY A 1 -16.45 -0.64 5.12
C GLY A 1 -15.58 -1.17 4.00
N THR A 2 -16.16 -1.23 2.84
CA THR A 2 -15.46 -1.68 1.64
C THR A 2 -15.09 -0.50 0.78
N ILE A 3 -13.94 -0.59 0.11
CA ILE A 3 -13.55 0.40 -0.89
C ILE A 3 -14.30 0.13 -2.20
N PRO A 4 -14.51 1.15 -3.06
CA PRO A 4 -15.05 0.93 -4.39
C PRO A 4 -14.17 -0.03 -5.18
N TYR A 5 -14.79 -0.91 -5.97
CA TYR A 5 -14.05 -1.79 -6.86
C TYR A 5 -13.45 -0.97 -8.00
N VAL A 6 -12.13 -1.04 -8.13
CA VAL A 6 -11.40 -0.43 -9.23
C VAL A 6 -10.56 -1.54 -9.87
N PRO A 7 -10.80 -1.89 -11.14
CA PRO A 7 -10.00 -2.92 -11.78
C PRO A 7 -8.57 -2.42 -11.97
N ILE A 8 -7.61 -3.28 -11.64
CA ILE A 8 -6.19 -3.01 -11.89
C ILE A 8 -5.57 -4.16 -12.66
N ASN A 9 -4.61 -3.83 -13.49
CA ASN A 9 -3.80 -4.79 -14.24
C ASN A 9 -2.46 -4.10 -14.53
N VAL A 10 -1.51 -4.27 -13.62
CA VAL A 10 -0.22 -3.60 -13.67
C VAL A 10 0.85 -4.65 -13.92
N GLN A 11 1.78 -4.36 -14.81
CA GLN A 11 2.96 -5.18 -15.03
C GLN A 11 4.20 -4.38 -14.66
N ILE A 12 5.09 -5.02 -13.91
CA ILE A 12 6.33 -4.41 -13.43
C ILE A 12 7.48 -5.33 -13.78
N ASP A 13 8.43 -4.81 -14.56
CA ASP A 13 9.70 -5.47 -14.80
C ASP A 13 10.65 -5.04 -13.69
N LEU A 14 11.06 -5.97 -12.84
CA LEU A 14 11.94 -5.69 -11.71
C LEU A 14 13.33 -5.22 -12.14
N ASN A 15 13.71 -5.42 -13.40
CA ASN A 15 14.97 -4.91 -13.96
C ASN A 15 14.85 -3.48 -14.51
N ASP A 16 13.63 -2.95 -14.59
CA ASP A 16 13.42 -1.59 -15.06
C ASP A 16 13.94 -0.61 -14.00
N PRO A 17 14.80 0.36 -14.37
CA PRO A 17 15.34 1.33 -13.42
C PRO A 17 14.28 2.12 -12.65
N ARG A 18 13.08 2.29 -13.21
CA ARG A 18 11.98 2.98 -12.52
C ARG A 18 11.52 2.24 -11.26
N TYR A 19 11.78 0.94 -11.16
CA TYR A 19 11.24 0.07 -10.12
C TYR A 19 12.30 -0.54 -9.22
N LEU A 20 13.52 0.01 -9.23
CA LEU A 20 14.63 -0.52 -8.43
C LEU A 20 14.37 -0.50 -6.93
N ASP A 21 13.47 0.36 -6.46
CA ASP A 21 13.08 0.42 -5.05
C ASP A 21 12.45 -0.88 -4.55
N LEU A 22 11.97 -1.73 -5.47
CA LEU A 22 11.41 -3.04 -5.12
C LEU A 22 12.46 -4.14 -4.96
N ASN A 23 13.72 -3.90 -5.32
CA ASN A 23 14.74 -4.94 -5.27
C ASN A 23 15.19 -5.32 -3.87
N PRO A 24 15.41 -4.40 -2.92
CA PRO A 24 15.78 -4.82 -1.57
C PRO A 24 14.57 -5.36 -0.82
N TYR A 25 14.83 -6.30 0.10
CA TYR A 25 13.82 -6.70 1.07
C TYR A 25 13.40 -5.49 1.90
N GLY A 26 12.11 -5.34 2.11
CA GLY A 26 11.57 -4.16 2.78
C GLY A 26 11.40 -2.96 1.87
N GLY A 27 11.79 -3.08 0.59
CA GLY A 27 11.55 -2.04 -0.40
C GLY A 27 10.09 -1.95 -0.80
N TYR A 28 9.66 -0.78 -1.22
CA TYR A 28 8.28 -0.60 -1.66
C TYR A 28 8.21 0.40 -2.82
N LEU A 29 7.13 0.29 -3.57
CA LEU A 29 6.82 1.18 -4.70
C LEU A 29 5.37 1.61 -4.61
N ILE A 30 5.13 2.91 -4.66
CA ILE A 30 3.78 3.48 -4.67
C ILE A 30 3.42 3.85 -6.10
N LEU A 31 2.25 3.38 -6.55
CA LEU A 31 1.64 3.77 -7.83
C LEU A 31 0.37 4.55 -7.50
N PRO A 32 0.43 5.89 -7.48
CA PRO A 32 -0.65 6.71 -6.93
C PRO A 32 -1.92 6.74 -7.80
N ASN A 33 -1.80 6.38 -9.07
CA ASN A 33 -2.92 6.46 -10.02
C ASN A 33 -3.63 5.12 -10.24
N GLN A 34 -3.30 4.11 -9.46
CA GLN A 34 -3.92 2.79 -9.52
C GLN A 34 -4.84 2.58 -8.32
N GLY A 35 -5.82 1.67 -8.45
CA GLY A 35 -6.73 1.36 -7.37
C GLY A 35 -7.64 2.53 -7.00
N HIS A 36 -8.10 2.52 -5.75
CA HIS A 36 -9.00 3.58 -5.25
C HIS A 36 -8.23 4.84 -4.84
N LYS A 37 -7.20 4.69 -4.01
CA LYS A 37 -6.36 5.82 -3.55
C LYS A 37 -4.88 5.57 -3.77
N GLY A 38 -4.55 4.86 -4.84
CA GLY A 38 -3.19 4.40 -5.09
C GLY A 38 -2.96 3.01 -4.52
N ILE A 39 -1.89 2.38 -4.98
CA ILE A 39 -1.47 1.08 -4.47
C ILE A 39 -0.02 1.15 -4.03
N VAL A 40 0.35 0.28 -3.11
CA VAL A 40 1.74 0.08 -2.70
C VAL A 40 2.09 -1.39 -2.88
N ILE A 41 3.22 -1.65 -3.53
CA ILE A 41 3.79 -2.97 -3.67
C ILE A 41 4.97 -3.04 -2.70
N TYR A 42 5.07 -4.11 -1.93
CA TYR A 42 6.07 -4.28 -0.89
C TYR A 42 6.80 -5.60 -1.07
N HIS A 43 8.14 -5.57 -1.02
CA HIS A 43 8.98 -6.75 -1.08
C HIS A 43 9.21 -7.29 0.33
N GLN A 44 8.54 -8.38 0.67
CA GLN A 44 8.63 -9.00 2.00
C GLN A 44 9.97 -9.67 2.22
N PHE A 45 10.31 -9.86 3.49
CA PHE A 45 11.59 -10.44 3.86
C PHE A 45 11.69 -11.94 3.54
N ASP A 46 10.57 -12.60 3.26
CA ASP A 46 10.54 -13.98 2.76
C ASP A 46 10.65 -14.07 1.23
N ASP A 47 10.98 -12.96 0.57
CA ASP A 47 11.14 -12.82 -0.88
C ASP A 47 9.84 -12.94 -1.66
N THR A 48 8.70 -12.70 -1.02
CA THR A 48 7.42 -12.56 -1.70
C THR A 48 7.03 -11.09 -1.82
N TYR A 49 6.04 -10.79 -2.66
CA TYR A 49 5.55 -9.45 -2.88
C TYR A 49 4.08 -9.38 -2.52
N VAL A 50 3.69 -8.31 -1.84
CA VAL A 50 2.28 -8.01 -1.55
C VAL A 50 1.91 -6.65 -2.11
N CYS A 51 0.62 -6.42 -2.31
CA CYS A 51 0.13 -5.15 -2.80
C CYS A 51 -1.16 -4.78 -2.09
N TYR A 52 -1.22 -3.56 -1.59
CA TYR A 52 -2.39 -3.02 -0.90
C TYR A 52 -2.88 -1.76 -1.57
N ASP A 53 -4.20 -1.52 -1.49
CA ASP A 53 -4.73 -0.20 -1.78
C ASP A 53 -4.34 0.76 -0.65
N MET A 54 -3.97 1.98 -1.00
CA MET A 54 -3.56 3.01 -0.04
C MET A 54 -4.76 3.71 0.60
N THR A 55 -5.86 2.98 0.75
CA THR A 55 -7.07 3.43 1.43
C THR A 55 -7.14 2.79 2.80
N CYS A 56 -7.26 3.59 3.85
CA CYS A 56 -7.47 3.09 5.20
C CYS A 56 -8.81 2.35 5.27
N SER A 57 -8.85 1.21 5.96
CA SER A 57 -10.07 0.40 6.06
C SER A 57 -11.12 0.98 7.00
N TYR A 58 -10.80 2.04 7.73
CA TYR A 58 -11.76 2.77 8.56
C TYR A 58 -12.35 3.92 7.76
N GLU A 59 -13.65 3.91 7.54
CA GLU A 59 -14.36 4.91 6.75
C GLU A 59 -13.71 5.20 5.38
N PRO A 60 -13.67 4.20 4.47
CA PRO A 60 -12.88 4.31 3.23
C PRO A 60 -13.28 5.45 2.30
N THR A 61 -14.49 5.99 2.43
CA THR A 61 -14.98 7.09 1.59
C THR A 61 -14.67 8.47 2.17
N ASN A 62 -14.11 8.55 3.37
CA ASN A 62 -13.71 9.83 3.95
C ASN A 62 -12.54 10.41 3.15
N PRO A 63 -12.59 11.67 2.70
CA PRO A 63 -11.53 12.25 1.88
C PRO A 63 -10.14 12.25 2.51
N CYS A 64 -10.02 12.38 3.84
CA CYS A 64 -8.71 12.35 4.49
C CYS A 64 -8.16 10.95 4.70
N ASN A 65 -8.91 9.92 4.34
CA ASN A 65 -8.64 8.53 4.66
C ASN A 65 -7.65 7.93 3.66
N GLN A 66 -6.48 8.51 3.60
CA GLN A 66 -5.35 8.12 2.76
C GLN A 66 -4.28 7.51 3.66
N LEU A 67 -3.59 6.49 3.17
CA LEU A 67 -2.46 5.93 3.88
C LEU A 67 -1.17 6.59 3.43
N GLU A 68 -0.24 6.74 4.37
CA GLU A 68 1.15 7.09 4.10
C GLU A 68 2.06 6.13 4.84
N ILE A 69 3.23 5.90 4.29
CA ILE A 69 4.24 5.06 4.93
C ILE A 69 5.03 5.94 5.88
N ASP A 70 5.26 5.48 7.11
CA ASP A 70 6.03 6.25 8.08
C ASP A 70 7.49 6.40 7.61
N GLU A 71 8.22 7.31 8.22
CA GLU A 71 9.57 7.63 7.77
C GLU A 71 10.55 6.46 7.89
N ASN A 72 10.27 5.50 8.77
CA ASN A 72 11.10 4.32 8.96
C ASN A 72 10.72 3.15 8.03
N GLY A 73 9.60 3.26 7.32
CA GLY A 73 9.13 2.21 6.41
C GLY A 73 8.50 1.01 7.08
N PHE A 74 8.08 1.11 8.35
CA PHE A 74 7.55 -0.01 9.12
C PHE A 74 6.03 -0.04 9.18
N LEU A 75 5.38 1.10 9.01
CA LEU A 75 3.94 1.23 9.21
C LEU A 75 3.30 1.99 8.06
N LEU A 76 2.04 1.64 7.78
CA LEU A 76 1.16 2.47 6.96
C LEU A 76 0.24 3.21 7.93
N GLN A 77 0.19 4.53 7.84
CA GLN A 77 -0.57 5.36 8.78
C GLN A 77 -1.66 6.12 8.04
N CYS A 78 -2.84 6.20 8.68
CA CYS A 78 -3.99 6.89 8.12
C CYS A 78 -3.86 8.39 8.33
N GLY A 79 -3.69 9.12 7.24
CA GLY A 79 -3.55 10.55 7.25
C GLY A 79 -2.75 11.08 6.08
N ASN A 80 -2.37 12.34 6.16
CA ASN A 80 -1.67 13.01 5.08
C ASN A 80 -0.58 13.89 5.64
N THR A 81 0.49 14.05 4.86
CA THR A 81 1.55 15.02 5.18
C THR A 81 1.16 16.38 4.58
N VAL A 82 1.12 17.38 5.43
CA VAL A 82 0.78 18.76 5.07
C VAL A 82 1.90 19.65 5.57
N ASN A 83 2.51 20.43 4.67
CA ASN A 83 3.61 21.33 4.99
C ASN A 83 4.76 20.63 5.74
N GLY A 84 5.07 19.38 5.31
CA GLY A 84 6.15 18.60 5.89
C GLY A 84 5.82 17.87 7.19
N GLU A 85 4.61 17.99 7.70
CA GLU A 85 4.18 17.32 8.93
C GLU A 85 3.03 16.35 8.65
N PHE A 86 3.10 15.17 9.27
CA PHE A 86 2.03 14.20 9.15
C PHE A 86 0.84 14.60 10.01
N GLU A 87 -0.33 14.66 9.38
CA GLU A 87 -1.60 14.90 10.06
C GLU A 87 -2.46 13.65 10.01
N ALA A 88 -2.75 13.07 11.17
CA ALA A 88 -3.57 11.87 11.26
C ALA A 88 -5.01 12.17 10.85
N CYS A 89 -5.61 11.23 10.09
CA CYS A 89 -7.04 11.26 9.79
C CYS A 89 -7.85 10.58 10.89
N CYS A 90 -7.56 9.30 11.17
CA CYS A 90 -8.27 8.55 12.21
C CYS A 90 -7.35 7.88 13.23
N GLY A 91 -6.05 8.01 13.08
CA GLY A 91 -5.09 7.41 14.00
C GLY A 91 -4.80 5.93 13.75
N SER A 92 -5.47 5.30 12.79
CA SER A 92 -5.19 3.89 12.48
C SER A 92 -3.80 3.73 11.86
N LYS A 93 -3.15 2.63 12.23
CA LYS A 93 -1.85 2.22 11.69
C LYS A 93 -1.90 0.75 11.35
N PHE A 94 -1.20 0.39 10.28
CA PHE A 94 -1.21 -0.97 9.74
C PHE A 94 0.22 -1.46 9.58
N LEU A 95 0.42 -2.74 9.82
CA LEU A 95 1.67 -3.43 9.49
C LEU A 95 1.65 -3.86 8.02
N TRP A 96 2.81 -4.32 7.54
CA TRP A 96 2.92 -4.78 6.16
C TRP A 96 2.19 -6.10 5.87
N ASP A 97 1.66 -6.77 6.89
CA ASP A 97 0.73 -7.88 6.69
C ASP A 97 -0.69 -7.41 6.33
N GLY A 98 -0.91 -6.10 6.35
CA GLY A 98 -2.19 -5.48 6.01
C GLY A 98 -3.15 -5.32 7.17
N PHE A 99 -2.81 -5.79 8.38
CA PHE A 99 -3.70 -5.73 9.53
C PHE A 99 -3.42 -4.51 10.39
N PRO A 100 -4.45 -3.94 11.03
CA PRO A 100 -4.25 -2.79 11.91
C PRO A 100 -3.50 -3.19 13.18
N THR A 101 -2.58 -2.34 13.60
CA THR A 101 -1.86 -2.46 14.88
C THR A 101 -2.26 -1.35 15.84
N ALA A 102 -2.93 -0.30 15.37
CA ALA A 102 -3.53 0.75 16.17
C ALA A 102 -4.74 1.26 15.41
N GLY A 103 -5.72 1.75 16.15
CA GLY A 103 -6.79 2.14 15.41
C GLY A 103 -7.80 2.91 15.92
N PRO A 104 -8.85 3.33 15.14
CA PRO A 104 -10.11 2.60 15.19
C PRO A 104 -10.32 1.52 14.12
N ALA A 105 -9.45 1.39 13.13
CA ALA A 105 -9.64 0.36 12.09
C ALA A 105 -9.60 -1.05 12.68
N LEU A 106 -10.53 -1.90 12.24
CA LEU A 106 -10.68 -3.28 12.68
C LEU A 106 -10.39 -4.30 11.57
N TYR A 107 -10.38 -3.86 10.32
CA TYR A 107 -10.25 -4.74 9.16
C TYR A 107 -8.92 -4.49 8.46
N SER A 108 -8.44 -5.55 7.78
CA SER A 108 -7.25 -5.43 6.96
C SER A 108 -7.44 -4.46 5.81
N LEU A 109 -6.32 -4.00 5.25
CA LEU A 109 -6.31 -3.23 4.01
C LEU A 109 -6.82 -4.09 2.85
N ALA A 110 -7.39 -3.46 1.84
CA ALA A 110 -7.72 -4.15 0.60
C ALA A 110 -6.43 -4.60 -0.09
N GLN A 111 -6.36 -5.88 -0.41
CA GLN A 111 -5.16 -6.51 -0.97
C GLN A 111 -5.41 -6.92 -2.41
N TYR A 112 -4.43 -6.65 -3.26
CA TYR A 112 -4.42 -7.10 -4.65
C TYR A 112 -3.52 -8.32 -4.79
N VAL A 113 -3.75 -9.11 -5.83
CA VAL A 113 -2.95 -10.30 -6.11
C VAL A 113 -1.66 -9.89 -6.82
N VAL A 114 -0.53 -10.40 -6.36
CA VAL A 114 0.76 -10.24 -7.04
C VAL A 114 1.22 -11.59 -7.53
N TYR A 115 1.38 -11.72 -8.84
CA TYR A 115 1.91 -12.91 -9.48
C TYR A 115 3.31 -12.61 -10.02
N LYS A 116 4.28 -13.43 -9.65
CA LYS A 116 5.67 -13.26 -10.09
C LYS A 116 6.05 -14.37 -11.06
N ASN A 117 6.58 -13.99 -12.21
CA ASN A 117 7.14 -14.91 -13.20
C ASN A 117 8.50 -14.35 -13.64
N GLY A 118 9.59 -14.97 -13.16
CA GLY A 118 10.92 -14.44 -13.38
C GLY A 118 11.06 -13.07 -12.76
N ASN A 119 11.46 -12.08 -13.55
CA ASN A 119 11.58 -10.68 -13.11
C ASN A 119 10.32 -9.86 -13.35
N LEU A 120 9.24 -10.50 -13.77
CA LEU A 120 8.00 -9.79 -14.08
C LEU A 120 6.99 -9.99 -12.96
N LEU A 121 6.47 -8.89 -12.43
CA LEU A 121 5.34 -8.90 -11.52
C LEU A 121 4.08 -8.50 -12.28
N ARG A 122 2.98 -9.19 -12.03
CA ARG A 122 1.65 -8.78 -12.46
C ARG A 122 0.79 -8.55 -11.23
N VAL A 123 0.19 -7.37 -11.13
CA VAL A 123 -0.69 -7.00 -10.03
C VAL A 123 -2.11 -6.84 -10.58
N SER A 124 -3.06 -7.53 -9.99
CA SER A 124 -4.45 -7.51 -10.42
C SER A 124 -5.39 -7.74 -9.24
N ASN A 125 -6.67 -7.56 -9.48
CA ASN A 125 -7.69 -7.84 -8.46
C ASN A 125 -7.75 -9.36 -8.10
#